data_e25702e28d9392372188abb7a8eaebf3
#
_entry.id   e25702e28d9392372188abb7a8eaebf3
#
_cell.length_a   1.000
_cell.length_b   1.000
_cell.length_c   1.000
_cell.angle_alpha   90.00
_cell.angle_beta   90.00
_cell.angle_gamma   90.00
#
_symmetry.space_group_name_H-M   'P 1'
#
loop_
_entity.id
_entity.type
_entity.pdbx_description
1 polymer ?
#
loop_
_entity_poly.entity_id
_entity_poly.type
_entity_poly.pdbx_seq_one_letter_code
_entity_poly.pdbx_strand_id
1 'polypeptide(L)'
;MRAKQRAERVKGKFPETISHPIFGEIPKYLSLTFPFAQSEGEEDFTIEKPSKEEAKLYVQAVAEYQFGEGASEAFKDIFVELSRKTGMPRQIKAGGKHVATFRAEDGLLTLGIEGARRLHKVLPYPWMRVVVNKDAEPFARRGKNVFAKFVIDADESIRPYDEVLVVNKNDELLATGQSLLNGKELKIFQQGLAVKVRRGVE
;
A
#
# COMPACT_ATOMS: atom_id res chain seq x y z
N MET A 1 -4.11 -10.60 14.38
CA MET A 1 -2.81 -11.24 14.07
C MET A 1 -1.97 -10.48 13.05
N ARG A 2 -2.50 -10.09 11.89
CA ARG A 2 -1.76 -9.43 10.79
C ARG A 2 -1.26 -8.02 11.09
N ALA A 3 -2.04 -7.20 11.77
CA ALA A 3 -1.61 -5.85 12.15
C ALA A 3 -0.38 -5.90 13.06
N LYS A 4 -0.34 -6.84 14.00
CA LYS A 4 0.81 -7.09 14.88
C LYS A 4 2.04 -7.54 14.07
N GLN A 5 1.87 -8.45 13.10
CA GLN A 5 2.96 -8.87 12.20
C GLN A 5 3.45 -7.73 11.31
N ARG A 6 2.55 -6.84 10.85
CA ARG A 6 2.93 -5.65 10.08
C ARG A 6 3.69 -4.64 10.93
N ALA A 7 3.25 -4.41 12.17
CA ALA A 7 3.94 -3.53 13.08
C ALA A 7 5.36 -4.04 13.43
N GLU A 8 5.52 -5.35 13.62
CA GLU A 8 6.84 -5.97 13.87
C GLU A 8 7.85 -5.73 12.73
N ARG A 9 7.39 -5.65 11.46
CA ARG A 9 8.26 -5.39 10.30
C ARG A 9 8.93 -4.02 10.34
N VAL A 10 8.30 -3.04 10.96
CA VAL A 10 8.82 -1.67 11.04
C VAL A 10 9.51 -1.36 12.36
N LYS A 11 9.45 -2.28 13.32
CA LYS A 11 10.09 -2.14 14.62
C LYS A 11 11.60 -1.97 14.46
N GLY A 12 12.14 -0.89 15.04
CA GLY A 12 13.56 -0.58 14.99
C GLY A 12 14.12 -0.05 13.67
N LYS A 13 13.30 0.02 12.61
CA LYS A 13 13.73 0.60 11.31
C LYS A 13 13.57 2.13 11.24
N PHE A 14 12.76 2.70 12.11
CA PHE A 14 12.47 4.13 12.15
C PHE A 14 12.75 4.70 13.54
N PRO A 15 13.28 5.93 13.61
CA PRO A 15 13.91 6.44 14.83
C PRO A 15 12.99 6.68 16.02
N GLU A 16 11.70 6.83 15.82
CA GLU A 16 10.77 7.08 16.92
C GLU A 16 9.62 6.08 16.88
N THR A 17 9.47 5.32 17.96
CA THR A 17 8.34 4.40 18.16
C THR A 17 7.53 4.82 19.38
N ILE A 18 6.26 4.50 19.36
CA ILE A 18 5.34 4.64 20.49
C ILE A 18 4.65 3.32 20.76
N SER A 19 4.25 3.11 22.02
CA SER A 19 3.44 1.94 22.36
C SER A 19 1.99 2.15 21.94
N HIS A 20 1.47 1.24 21.11
CA HIS A 20 0.06 1.25 20.70
C HIS A 20 -0.67 0.06 21.34
N PRO A 21 -1.86 0.25 21.94
CA PRO A 21 -2.54 -0.77 22.73
C PRO A 21 -2.88 -2.06 21.96
N ILE A 22 -3.07 -1.96 20.63
CA ILE A 22 -3.41 -3.10 19.77
C ILE A 22 -2.18 -3.68 19.06
N PHE A 23 -1.23 -2.82 18.66
CA PHE A 23 -0.13 -3.19 17.74
C PHE A 23 1.24 -3.24 18.43
N GLY A 24 1.34 -2.90 19.70
CA GLY A 24 2.61 -2.79 20.42
C GLY A 24 3.40 -1.56 19.99
N GLU A 25 4.75 -1.65 19.96
CA GLU A 25 5.56 -0.53 19.50
C GLU A 25 5.43 -0.32 18.00
N ILE A 26 5.00 0.86 17.59
CA ILE A 26 4.89 1.30 16.21
C ILE A 26 5.66 2.60 16.02
N PRO A 27 6.13 2.93 14.81
CA PRO A 27 6.67 4.23 14.52
C PRO A 27 5.68 5.34 14.92
N LYS A 28 6.17 6.37 15.59
CA LYS A 28 5.36 7.52 16.07
C LYS A 28 4.46 8.09 14.97
N TYR A 29 4.94 8.09 13.73
CA TYR A 29 4.19 8.59 12.59
C TYR A 29 2.97 7.72 12.23
N LEU A 30 2.97 6.43 12.55
CA LEU A 30 1.80 5.55 12.34
C LEU A 30 0.70 5.80 13.37
N SER A 31 1.02 6.34 14.55
CA SER A 31 0.01 6.67 15.57
C SER A 31 -0.90 7.81 15.15
N LEU A 32 -0.42 8.71 14.30
CA LEU A 32 -1.20 9.84 13.77
C LEU A 32 -2.33 9.40 12.82
N THR A 33 -2.26 8.15 12.31
CA THR A 33 -3.29 7.58 11.43
C THR A 33 -4.35 6.77 12.17
N PHE A 34 -4.13 6.46 13.44
CA PHE A 34 -5.08 5.70 14.25
C PHE A 34 -5.65 6.61 15.35
N PRO A 35 -6.83 7.23 15.13
CA PRO A 35 -7.42 8.20 16.05
C PRO A 35 -7.84 7.62 17.42
N PHE A 36 -7.56 6.36 17.69
CA PHE A 36 -7.93 5.67 18.95
C PHE A 36 -6.92 5.80 20.09
N ALA A 37 -5.87 6.58 19.95
CA ALA A 37 -4.99 6.92 21.06
C ALA A 37 -5.47 8.21 21.78
N GLN A 38 -6.76 8.33 22.06
CA GLN A 38 -7.21 9.27 23.07
C GLN A 38 -6.95 8.64 24.45
N SER A 39 -5.76 8.90 25.00
CA SER A 39 -5.60 8.87 26.43
C SER A 39 -6.47 9.99 27.03
N GLU A 40 -7.25 9.65 28.04
CA GLU A 40 -7.99 10.62 28.87
C GLU A 40 -6.99 11.56 29.56
N GLY A 41 -6.68 12.65 28.91
CA GLY A 41 -5.85 13.73 29.38
C GLY A 41 -5.94 14.88 28.38
N GLU A 42 -6.64 15.94 28.78
CA GLU A 42 -6.70 17.21 28.05
C GLU A 42 -5.30 17.86 28.03
N GLU A 43 -4.39 17.37 27.20
CA GLU A 43 -3.26 18.16 26.75
C GLU A 43 -3.59 18.64 25.34
N ASP A 44 -3.57 19.94 25.15
CA ASP A 44 -3.71 20.65 23.88
C ASP A 44 -2.57 20.19 22.94
N PHE A 45 -2.78 19.09 22.23
CA PHE A 45 -1.85 18.64 21.21
C PHE A 45 -1.96 19.56 20.00
N THR A 46 -1.16 20.58 19.99
CA THR A 46 -0.85 21.30 18.76
C THR A 46 -0.09 20.35 17.84
N ILE A 47 -0.79 19.75 16.89
CA ILE A 47 -0.18 18.92 15.85
C ILE A 47 0.65 19.85 14.95
N GLU A 48 1.94 19.93 15.20
CA GLU A 48 2.85 20.62 14.30
C GLU A 48 2.84 19.89 12.95
N LYS A 49 2.81 20.68 11.86
CA LYS A 49 2.87 20.10 10.52
C LYS A 49 4.23 19.43 10.33
N PRO A 50 4.28 18.17 9.87
CA PRO A 50 5.54 17.48 9.68
C PRO A 50 6.41 18.24 8.66
N SER A 51 7.71 18.25 8.89
CA SER A 51 8.69 18.67 7.90
C SER A 51 8.63 17.77 6.65
N LYS A 52 9.24 18.18 5.56
CA LYS A 52 9.27 17.37 4.33
C LYS A 52 9.96 16.00 4.54
N GLU A 53 11.01 15.99 5.36
CA GLU A 53 11.76 14.76 5.65
C GLU A 53 10.93 13.83 6.55
N GLU A 54 10.29 14.35 7.58
CA GLU A 54 9.39 13.56 8.42
C GLU A 54 8.22 13.00 7.62
N ALA A 55 7.61 13.80 6.73
CA ALA A 55 6.55 13.32 5.85
C ALA A 55 7.02 12.19 4.92
N LYS A 56 8.26 12.23 4.45
CA LYS A 56 8.88 11.17 3.63
C LYS A 56 9.10 9.91 4.45
N LEU A 57 9.69 10.02 5.64
CA LEU A 57 9.89 8.90 6.56
C LEU A 57 8.56 8.24 6.93
N TYR A 58 7.53 9.05 7.15
CA TYR A 58 6.18 8.57 7.40
C TYR A 58 5.64 7.71 6.24
N VAL A 59 5.74 8.19 4.99
CA VAL A 59 5.32 7.43 3.81
C VAL A 59 6.11 6.12 3.68
N GLN A 60 7.41 6.15 3.93
CA GLN A 60 8.27 4.95 3.90
C GLN A 60 7.87 3.93 4.98
N ALA A 61 7.57 4.40 6.20
CA ALA A 61 7.10 3.54 7.28
C ALA A 61 5.76 2.87 6.94
N VAL A 62 4.81 3.64 6.37
CA VAL A 62 3.54 3.08 5.91
C VAL A 62 3.73 2.10 4.77
N ALA A 63 4.65 2.35 3.84
CA ALA A 63 4.95 1.43 2.75
C ALA A 63 5.48 0.08 3.28
N GLU A 64 6.42 0.09 4.22
CA GLU A 64 6.90 -1.13 4.89
C GLU A 64 5.78 -1.87 5.62
N TYR A 65 4.94 -1.14 6.35
CA TYR A 65 3.81 -1.70 7.07
C TYR A 65 2.80 -2.36 6.12
N GLN A 66 2.44 -1.67 5.04
CA GLN A 66 1.37 -2.08 4.13
C GLN A 66 1.81 -3.15 3.13
N PHE A 67 2.99 -2.95 2.51
CA PHE A 67 3.44 -3.76 1.39
C PHE A 67 4.50 -4.81 1.77
N GLY A 68 5.15 -4.64 2.89
CA GLY A 68 6.12 -5.60 3.41
C GLY A 68 7.56 -5.12 3.38
N GLU A 69 8.45 -6.01 3.77
CA GLU A 69 9.87 -5.71 3.92
C GLU A 69 10.50 -5.29 2.59
N GLY A 70 11.28 -4.20 2.64
CA GLY A 70 11.93 -3.61 1.47
C GLY A 70 11.05 -2.63 0.68
N ALA A 71 9.75 -2.51 0.99
CA ALA A 71 8.85 -1.63 0.26
C ALA A 71 9.23 -0.14 0.38
N SER A 72 9.88 0.27 1.48
CA SER A 72 10.37 1.65 1.67
C SER A 72 11.34 2.10 0.57
N GLU A 73 12.09 1.16 -0.02
CA GLU A 73 13.00 1.44 -1.13
C GLU A 73 12.29 2.05 -2.35
N ALA A 74 11.04 1.61 -2.62
CA ALA A 74 10.23 2.17 -3.70
C ALA A 74 9.86 3.64 -3.49
N PHE A 75 10.00 4.14 -2.25
CA PHE A 75 9.63 5.49 -1.83
C PHE A 75 10.84 6.34 -1.39
N LYS A 76 12.06 6.00 -1.81
CA LYS A 76 13.26 6.79 -1.45
C LYS A 76 13.27 8.19 -2.09
N ASP A 77 13.06 8.26 -3.41
CA ASP A 77 13.15 9.51 -4.17
C ASP A 77 11.75 10.06 -4.46
N ILE A 78 11.06 10.47 -3.40
CA ILE A 78 9.70 10.98 -3.47
C ILE A 78 9.62 12.43 -3.00
N PHE A 79 8.63 13.12 -3.52
CA PHE A 79 8.12 14.38 -3.02
C PHE A 79 6.72 14.16 -2.43
N VAL A 80 6.52 14.61 -1.20
CA VAL A 80 5.24 14.47 -0.48
C VAL A 80 4.53 15.82 -0.45
N GLU A 81 3.34 15.86 -1.05
CA GLU A 81 2.44 17.01 -0.94
C GLU A 81 1.58 16.85 0.32
N LEU A 82 1.63 17.86 1.18
CA LEU A 82 0.83 17.89 2.41
C LEU A 82 -0.53 18.55 2.16
N SER A 83 -1.54 18.08 2.88
CA SER A 83 -2.85 18.73 2.93
C SER A 83 -2.71 20.12 3.57
N ARG A 84 -3.22 21.14 2.90
CA ARG A 84 -3.23 22.52 3.44
C ARG A 84 -4.04 22.63 4.73
N LYS A 85 -5.10 21.82 4.86
CA LYS A 85 -6.03 21.86 6.00
C LYS A 85 -5.48 21.10 7.21
N THR A 86 -4.93 19.89 7.00
CA THR A 86 -4.56 18.98 8.10
C THR A 86 -3.05 18.85 8.29
N GLY A 87 -2.21 19.31 7.36
CA GLY A 87 -0.78 19.09 7.38
C GLY A 87 -0.34 17.66 7.05
N MET A 88 -1.27 16.72 6.93
CA MET A 88 -0.96 15.30 6.67
C MET A 88 -0.54 15.07 5.22
N PRO A 89 0.30 14.04 4.97
CA PRO A 89 0.62 13.59 3.62
C PRO A 89 -0.64 13.32 2.80
N ARG A 90 -0.66 13.73 1.54
CA ARG A 90 -1.81 13.54 0.66
C ARG A 90 -1.43 12.90 -0.66
N GLN A 91 -0.53 13.51 -1.41
CA GLN A 91 -0.06 12.98 -2.69
C GLN A 91 1.43 12.73 -2.66
N ILE A 92 1.84 11.61 -3.19
CA ILE A 92 3.23 11.20 -3.31
C ILE A 92 3.60 11.18 -4.79
N LYS A 93 4.65 11.92 -5.14
CA LYS A 93 5.15 12.07 -6.50
C LYS A 93 6.63 11.75 -6.58
N ALA A 94 7.10 11.35 -7.75
CA ALA A 94 8.52 11.20 -8.07
C ALA A 94 8.76 11.56 -9.52
N GLY A 95 9.74 12.45 -9.78
CA GLY A 95 10.01 12.94 -11.13
C GLY A 95 8.77 13.54 -11.83
N GLY A 96 7.90 14.22 -11.08
CA GLY A 96 6.63 14.77 -11.57
C GLY A 96 5.50 13.76 -11.79
N LYS A 97 5.74 12.46 -11.68
CA LYS A 97 4.75 11.40 -11.83
C LYS A 97 4.07 11.08 -10.51
N HIS A 98 2.77 10.76 -10.56
CA HIS A 98 2.01 10.31 -9.39
C HIS A 98 2.41 8.89 -8.99
N VAL A 99 2.92 8.72 -7.76
CA VAL A 99 3.35 7.44 -7.19
C VAL A 99 2.24 6.81 -6.37
N ALA A 100 1.70 7.55 -5.40
CA ALA A 100 0.64 7.07 -4.54
C ALA A 100 -0.19 8.23 -3.96
N THR A 101 -1.37 7.90 -3.47
CA THR A 101 -2.21 8.80 -2.69
C THR A 101 -2.33 8.25 -1.28
N PHE A 102 -2.19 9.12 -0.30
CA PHE A 102 -2.42 8.80 1.09
C PHE A 102 -3.92 8.87 1.39
N ARG A 103 -4.51 7.78 1.88
CA ARG A 103 -5.92 7.75 2.25
C ARG A 103 -6.10 8.36 3.65
N ALA A 104 -6.93 9.39 3.74
CA ALA A 104 -7.20 10.04 5.02
C ALA A 104 -8.04 9.17 5.97
N GLU A 105 -8.74 8.17 5.43
CA GLU A 105 -9.67 7.31 6.16
C GLU A 105 -8.94 6.27 7.03
N ASP A 106 -7.89 5.64 6.50
CA ASP A 106 -7.17 4.54 7.15
C ASP A 106 -5.65 4.71 7.17
N GLY A 107 -5.15 5.83 6.64
CA GLY A 107 -3.73 6.13 6.61
C GLY A 107 -2.89 5.22 5.71
N LEU A 108 -3.50 4.47 4.81
CA LEU A 108 -2.82 3.59 3.89
C LEU A 108 -2.61 4.24 2.52
N LEU A 109 -1.69 3.68 1.75
CA LEU A 109 -1.36 4.15 0.41
C LEU A 109 -2.24 3.48 -0.64
N THR A 110 -2.79 4.28 -1.54
CA THR A 110 -3.37 3.82 -2.80
C THR A 110 -2.37 4.06 -3.91
N LEU A 111 -2.00 3.02 -4.64
CA LEU A 111 -0.95 3.08 -5.64
C LEU A 111 -1.41 3.74 -6.94
N GLY A 112 -0.57 4.64 -7.47
CA GLY A 112 -0.54 4.97 -8.88
C GLY A 112 0.27 3.93 -9.67
N ILE A 113 0.22 3.99 -10.99
CA ILE A 113 0.98 3.02 -11.81
C ILE A 113 2.50 3.16 -11.64
N GLU A 114 3.00 4.37 -11.38
CA GLU A 114 4.42 4.58 -11.09
C GLU A 114 4.81 3.95 -9.74
N GLY A 115 3.96 4.06 -8.72
CA GLY A 115 4.18 3.38 -7.44
C GLY A 115 4.17 1.86 -7.58
N ALA A 116 3.24 1.34 -8.37
CA ALA A 116 3.19 -0.08 -8.69
C ALA A 116 4.47 -0.56 -9.40
N ARG A 117 4.99 0.20 -10.39
CA ARG A 117 6.26 -0.11 -11.07
C ARG A 117 7.46 -0.14 -10.12
N ARG A 118 7.50 0.78 -9.17
CA ARG A 118 8.57 0.87 -8.17
C ARG A 118 8.50 -0.30 -7.19
N LEU A 119 7.31 -0.60 -6.66
CA LEU A 119 7.11 -1.76 -5.78
C LEU A 119 7.37 -3.09 -6.49
N HIS A 120 6.96 -3.23 -7.75
CA HIS A 120 7.22 -4.41 -8.55
C HIS A 120 8.71 -4.73 -8.68
N LYS A 121 9.58 -3.70 -8.73
CA LYS A 121 11.05 -3.87 -8.84
C LYS A 121 11.71 -4.28 -7.53
N VAL A 122 11.16 -3.87 -6.38
CA VAL A 122 11.81 -4.09 -5.07
C VAL A 122 11.22 -5.26 -4.31
N LEU A 123 9.96 -5.59 -4.53
CA LEU A 123 9.32 -6.71 -3.84
C LEU A 123 9.58 -8.02 -4.59
N PRO A 124 10.00 -9.08 -3.87
CA PRO A 124 10.25 -10.38 -4.50
C PRO A 124 8.95 -11.01 -5.00
N TYR A 125 9.04 -11.78 -6.10
CA TYR A 125 7.95 -12.63 -6.55
C TYR A 125 7.71 -13.76 -5.53
N PRO A 126 6.46 -14.18 -5.26
CA PRO A 126 5.17 -13.73 -5.81
C PRO A 126 4.48 -12.64 -4.96
N TRP A 127 5.21 -11.94 -4.10
CA TRP A 127 4.66 -11.01 -3.11
C TRP A 127 3.76 -9.94 -3.74
N MET A 128 2.51 -9.85 -3.27
CA MET A 128 1.44 -8.96 -3.75
C MET A 128 1.02 -9.18 -5.23
N ARG A 129 1.47 -10.24 -5.92
CA ARG A 129 1.11 -10.49 -7.31
C ARG A 129 -0.23 -11.20 -7.41
N VAL A 130 -1.02 -10.76 -8.41
CA VAL A 130 -2.17 -11.49 -8.95
C VAL A 130 -1.85 -11.75 -10.41
N VAL A 131 -1.61 -13.01 -10.73
CA VAL A 131 -1.19 -13.45 -12.07
C VAL A 131 -2.41 -13.75 -12.92
N VAL A 132 -2.51 -13.14 -14.10
CA VAL A 132 -3.63 -13.34 -15.01
C VAL A 132 -3.23 -14.09 -16.27
N ASN A 133 -4.22 -14.71 -16.92
CA ASN A 133 -4.03 -15.38 -18.21
C ASN A 133 -3.92 -14.36 -19.36
N LYS A 134 -3.53 -14.85 -20.56
CA LYS A 134 -3.34 -14.01 -21.75
C LYS A 134 -4.61 -13.27 -22.19
N ASP A 135 -5.78 -13.85 -21.96
CA ASP A 135 -7.05 -13.24 -22.39
C ASP A 135 -7.36 -11.96 -21.61
N ALA A 136 -6.94 -11.90 -20.33
CA ALA A 136 -7.14 -10.73 -19.48
C ALA A 136 -6.08 -9.63 -19.68
N GLU A 137 -4.88 -9.96 -20.18
CA GLU A 137 -3.76 -9.01 -20.28
C GLU A 137 -4.14 -7.69 -20.99
N PRO A 138 -4.75 -7.68 -22.21
CA PRO A 138 -5.06 -6.45 -22.92
C PRO A 138 -6.11 -5.60 -22.19
N PHE A 139 -6.96 -6.22 -21.39
CA PHE A 139 -7.96 -5.52 -20.59
C PHE A 139 -7.35 -4.92 -19.33
N ALA A 140 -6.53 -5.68 -18.62
CA ALA A 140 -5.83 -5.21 -17.42
C ALA A 140 -4.90 -4.04 -17.74
N ARG A 141 -4.12 -4.09 -18.84
CA ARG A 141 -3.26 -3.00 -19.32
C ARG A 141 -4.03 -1.68 -19.49
N ARG A 142 -5.26 -1.75 -20.02
CA ARG A 142 -6.17 -0.61 -20.20
C ARG A 142 -6.95 -0.22 -18.95
N GLY A 143 -6.60 -0.76 -17.79
CA GLY A 143 -7.22 -0.41 -16.51
C GLY A 143 -8.61 -1.02 -16.29
N LYS A 144 -9.00 -2.07 -17.03
CA LYS A 144 -10.25 -2.79 -16.78
C LYS A 144 -10.10 -3.76 -15.62
N ASN A 145 -11.19 -3.96 -14.90
CA ASN A 145 -11.25 -4.87 -13.76
C ASN A 145 -10.94 -6.32 -14.15
N VAL A 146 -10.31 -7.06 -13.23
CA VAL A 146 -10.00 -8.48 -13.41
C VAL A 146 -11.05 -9.34 -12.73
N PHE A 147 -11.64 -10.28 -13.49
CA PHE A 147 -12.56 -11.28 -12.96
C PHE A 147 -11.81 -12.55 -12.53
N ALA A 148 -12.34 -13.25 -11.53
CA ALA A 148 -11.71 -14.40 -10.90
C ALA A 148 -11.34 -15.52 -11.91
N LYS A 149 -12.18 -15.79 -12.89
CA LYS A 149 -11.92 -16.79 -13.95
C LYS A 149 -10.65 -16.56 -14.77
N PHE A 150 -10.09 -15.36 -14.73
CA PHE A 150 -8.87 -15.01 -15.46
C PHE A 150 -7.62 -15.07 -14.60
N VAL A 151 -7.76 -15.22 -13.29
CA VAL A 151 -6.64 -15.38 -12.37
C VAL A 151 -6.14 -16.82 -12.45
N ILE A 152 -4.84 -16.98 -12.65
CA ILE A 152 -4.20 -18.30 -12.74
C ILE A 152 -3.31 -18.61 -11.55
N ASP A 153 -2.82 -17.57 -10.87
CA ASP A 153 -2.07 -17.69 -9.62
C ASP A 153 -2.14 -16.38 -8.82
N ALA A 154 -1.88 -16.44 -7.53
CA ALA A 154 -1.83 -15.27 -6.66
C ALA A 154 -1.02 -15.56 -5.40
N ASP A 155 -0.41 -14.52 -4.85
CA ASP A 155 0.18 -14.57 -3.52
C ASP A 155 -0.87 -14.93 -2.46
N GLU A 156 -0.67 -16.02 -1.74
CA GLU A 156 -1.60 -16.51 -0.72
C GLU A 156 -1.75 -15.57 0.48
N SER A 157 -0.80 -14.67 0.68
CA SER A 157 -0.85 -13.69 1.76
C SER A 157 -1.83 -12.54 1.50
N ILE A 158 -2.27 -12.34 0.25
CA ILE A 158 -3.24 -11.31 -0.12
C ILE A 158 -4.53 -11.49 0.67
N ARG A 159 -5.08 -10.35 1.11
CA ARG A 159 -6.37 -10.27 1.79
C ARG A 159 -7.32 -9.34 1.03
N PRO A 160 -8.64 -9.50 1.22
CA PRO A 160 -9.59 -8.54 0.69
C PRO A 160 -9.21 -7.11 1.07
N TYR A 161 -9.33 -6.22 0.11
CA TYR A 161 -8.99 -4.80 0.17
C TYR A 161 -7.50 -4.45 0.22
N ASP A 162 -6.59 -5.42 0.12
CA ASP A 162 -5.17 -5.11 -0.11
C ASP A 162 -4.97 -4.52 -1.52
N GLU A 163 -4.06 -3.55 -1.64
CA GLU A 163 -3.54 -3.11 -2.94
C GLU A 163 -2.64 -4.22 -3.51
N VAL A 164 -2.82 -4.52 -4.79
CA VAL A 164 -2.13 -5.62 -5.46
C VAL A 164 -1.55 -5.20 -6.80
N LEU A 165 -0.56 -5.97 -7.26
CA LEU A 165 0.06 -5.85 -8.58
C LEU A 165 -0.52 -6.93 -9.49
N VAL A 166 -1.20 -6.52 -10.54
CA VAL A 166 -1.70 -7.44 -11.57
C VAL A 166 -0.58 -7.65 -12.60
N VAL A 167 -0.19 -8.90 -12.77
CA VAL A 167 0.93 -9.30 -13.64
C VAL A 167 0.51 -10.41 -14.60
N ASN A 168 1.28 -10.62 -15.67
CA ASN A 168 1.14 -11.79 -16.52
C ASN A 168 2.02 -12.96 -16.03
N LYS A 169 2.04 -14.07 -16.77
CA LYS A 169 2.85 -15.25 -16.45
C LYS A 169 4.37 -15.00 -16.39
N ASN A 170 4.83 -13.96 -17.06
CA ASN A 170 6.26 -13.58 -17.10
C ASN A 170 6.59 -12.52 -16.03
N ASP A 171 5.71 -12.30 -15.05
CA ASP A 171 5.81 -11.24 -14.04
C ASP A 171 5.91 -9.82 -14.64
N GLU A 172 5.37 -9.59 -15.85
CA GLU A 172 5.26 -8.22 -16.37
C GLU A 172 4.08 -7.51 -15.73
N LEU A 173 4.30 -6.30 -15.21
CA LEU A 173 3.25 -5.48 -14.62
C LEU A 173 2.25 -5.02 -15.67
N LEU A 174 0.98 -5.30 -15.44
CA LEU A 174 -0.14 -4.91 -16.29
C LEU A 174 -0.97 -3.77 -15.68
N ALA A 175 -1.20 -3.87 -14.37
CA ALA A 175 -2.06 -2.93 -13.64
C ALA A 175 -1.80 -2.97 -12.14
N THR A 176 -2.40 -2.02 -11.43
CA THR A 176 -2.53 -2.06 -9.97
C THR A 176 -3.98 -1.80 -9.58
N GLY A 177 -4.38 -2.35 -8.44
CA GLY A 177 -5.73 -2.20 -7.93
C GLY A 177 -5.91 -2.82 -6.56
N GLN A 178 -7.15 -2.94 -6.16
CA GLN A 178 -7.54 -3.49 -4.87
C GLN A 178 -8.11 -4.90 -5.06
N SER A 179 -7.57 -5.88 -4.34
CA SER A 179 -8.14 -7.23 -4.32
C SER A 179 -9.47 -7.24 -3.57
N LEU A 180 -10.45 -7.93 -4.12
CA LEU A 180 -11.73 -8.16 -3.44
C LEU A 180 -11.81 -9.54 -2.78
N LEU A 181 -10.87 -10.42 -3.13
CA LEU A 181 -10.78 -11.80 -2.66
C LEU A 181 -9.46 -12.00 -1.90
N ASN A 182 -9.39 -13.00 -1.04
CA ASN A 182 -8.12 -13.43 -0.47
C ASN A 182 -7.31 -14.27 -1.47
N GLY A 183 -6.01 -14.47 -1.18
CA GLY A 183 -5.09 -15.15 -2.10
C GLY A 183 -5.51 -16.56 -2.50
N LYS A 184 -6.16 -17.32 -1.60
CA LYS A 184 -6.68 -18.65 -1.90
C LYS A 184 -7.92 -18.60 -2.78
N GLU A 185 -8.87 -17.69 -2.46
CA GLU A 185 -10.08 -17.48 -3.25
C GLU A 185 -9.76 -17.01 -4.67
N LEU A 186 -8.74 -16.16 -4.83
CA LEU A 186 -8.26 -15.70 -6.14
C LEU A 186 -7.90 -16.87 -7.07
N LYS A 187 -7.36 -17.97 -6.53
CA LYS A 187 -6.96 -19.16 -7.30
C LYS A 187 -8.09 -20.15 -7.57
N ILE A 188 -9.15 -20.13 -6.76
CA ILE A 188 -10.20 -21.15 -6.79
C ILE A 188 -11.47 -20.64 -7.47
N PHE A 189 -11.84 -19.38 -7.28
CA PHE A 189 -13.10 -18.84 -7.76
C PHE A 189 -13.11 -18.69 -9.29
N GLN A 190 -14.23 -19.10 -9.90
CA GLN A 190 -14.45 -19.00 -11.35
C GLN A 190 -15.42 -17.87 -11.72
N GLN A 191 -16.02 -17.23 -10.73
CA GLN A 191 -17.00 -16.17 -10.93
C GLN A 191 -16.72 -14.98 -10.01
N GLY A 192 -17.23 -13.83 -10.39
CA GLY A 192 -17.09 -12.60 -9.60
C GLY A 192 -15.84 -11.78 -9.95
N LEU A 193 -15.77 -10.63 -9.32
CA LEU A 193 -14.69 -9.68 -9.49
C LEU A 193 -13.54 -10.03 -8.53
N ALA A 194 -12.35 -10.24 -9.08
CA ALA A 194 -11.14 -10.55 -8.32
C ALA A 194 -10.40 -9.28 -7.90
N VAL A 195 -10.10 -8.41 -8.88
CA VAL A 195 -9.37 -7.17 -8.64
C VAL A 195 -10.13 -5.99 -9.22
N LYS A 196 -10.43 -5.01 -8.37
CA LYS A 196 -10.89 -3.69 -8.80
C LYS A 196 -9.68 -2.87 -9.22
N VAL A 197 -9.40 -2.86 -10.51
CA VAL A 197 -8.25 -2.16 -11.07
C VAL A 197 -8.42 -0.65 -10.93
N ARG A 198 -7.36 0.02 -10.52
CA ARG A 198 -7.31 1.48 -10.39
C ARG A 198 -6.60 2.14 -11.57
N ARG A 199 -5.49 1.55 -12.02
CA ARG A 199 -4.67 2.05 -13.13
C ARG A 199 -4.03 0.89 -13.88
N GLY A 200 -4.07 0.95 -15.21
CA GLY A 200 -3.30 0.12 -16.10
C GLY A 200 -2.00 0.79 -16.52
N VAL A 201 -1.14 0.04 -17.22
CA VAL A 201 0.15 0.55 -17.72
C VAL A 201 0.01 1.38 -19.01
N GLU A 202 -1.14 1.27 -19.68
CA GLU A 202 -1.54 2.03 -20.87
C GLU A 202 -2.40 3.24 -20.51
#